data_7725125f70a6bffdef39a21790c3b608
#
_entry.id   7725125f70a6bffdef39a21790c3b608
#
_cell.length_a   1.000
_cell.length_b   1.000
_cell.length_c   1.000
_cell.angle_alpha   90.00
_cell.angle_beta   90.00
_cell.angle_gamma   90.00
#
_symmetry.space_group_name_H-M   'P 1'
#
loop_
_entity.id
_entity.type
_entity.pdbx_description
1 polymer ?
#
loop_
_entity_poly.entity_id
_entity_poly.type
_entity_poly.pdbx_seq_one_letter_code
_entity_poly.pdbx_strand_id
1 'polypeptide(L)'
;MNKKHCKIAVTGGIGCGKSFVCHKIEAAGFPIFYCDDEAKLVLRNDEKVKTALQELVGKELYSDQGELNKPVMRAFLLQGKAHAAQVDAIVHPRIAEIFLEWAERQTTEKVFMECAILFESGFDHFVDQVLYISAPQEVRLARVMKRDQVTKEKALQWMELQMSEEEKERRSDFTLINDGEADIETQLHEILGD
;
A
#
# COMPACT_ATOMS: atom_id res chain seq x y z
N MET A 1 -6.71 -6.94 -30.01
CA MET A 1 -5.63 -6.07 -29.51
C MET A 1 -5.88 -5.95 -28.00
N ASN A 2 -5.04 -6.55 -27.16
CA ASN A 2 -5.17 -6.32 -25.71
C ASN A 2 -4.90 -4.84 -25.43
N LYS A 3 -5.92 -4.13 -24.98
CA LYS A 3 -5.80 -2.73 -24.57
C LYS A 3 -4.93 -2.75 -23.30
N LYS A 4 -3.70 -2.28 -23.42
CA LYS A 4 -2.79 -2.22 -22.27
C LYS A 4 -3.32 -1.13 -21.33
N HIS A 5 -3.74 -1.51 -20.13
CA HIS A 5 -4.18 -0.55 -19.12
C HIS A 5 -2.98 0.30 -18.66
N CYS A 6 -3.19 1.58 -18.41
CA CYS A 6 -2.24 2.39 -17.65
C CYS A 6 -2.40 2.04 -16.16
N LYS A 7 -1.38 1.46 -15.57
CA LYS A 7 -1.34 1.09 -14.15
C LYS A 7 -0.76 2.25 -13.35
N ILE A 8 -1.52 2.81 -12.43
CA ILE A 8 -1.15 3.98 -11.64
C ILE A 8 -1.12 3.59 -10.16
N ALA A 9 0.02 3.75 -9.49
CA ALA A 9 0.08 3.58 -8.04
C ALA A 9 -0.37 4.84 -7.32
N VAL A 10 -1.12 4.68 -6.24
CA VAL A 10 -1.47 5.75 -5.28
C VAL A 10 -0.67 5.52 -4.00
N THR A 11 0.23 6.43 -3.69
CA THR A 11 1.08 6.34 -2.50
C THR A 11 1.08 7.65 -1.70
N GLY A 12 1.73 7.65 -0.55
CA GLY A 12 1.86 8.81 0.34
C GLY A 12 2.00 8.37 1.79
N GLY A 13 2.52 9.25 2.62
CA GLY A 13 2.79 8.95 4.02
C GLY A 13 1.55 8.67 4.86
N ILE A 14 1.77 8.07 6.01
CA ILE A 14 0.71 7.85 6.98
C ILE A 14 -0.02 9.17 7.29
N GLY A 15 -1.35 9.15 7.26
CA GLY A 15 -2.20 10.32 7.53
C GLY A 15 -2.42 11.27 6.36
N CYS A 16 -1.81 11.05 5.17
CA CYS A 16 -2.02 11.93 3.99
C CYS A 16 -3.44 11.82 3.40
N GLY A 17 -4.20 10.75 3.70
CA GLY A 17 -5.56 10.57 3.23
C GLY A 17 -5.69 9.77 1.92
N LYS A 18 -4.78 8.84 1.64
CA LYS A 18 -4.84 7.94 0.49
C LYS A 18 -6.22 7.31 0.29
N SER A 19 -6.78 6.71 1.34
CA SER A 19 -8.10 6.05 1.25
C SER A 19 -9.22 7.00 0.82
N PHE A 20 -9.18 8.27 1.26
CA PHE A 20 -10.15 9.27 0.82
C PHE A 20 -10.04 9.56 -0.68
N VAL A 21 -8.82 9.71 -1.19
CA VAL A 21 -8.56 9.93 -2.63
C VAL A 21 -8.93 8.67 -3.42
N CYS A 22 -8.58 7.48 -2.93
CA CYS A 22 -8.95 6.21 -3.56
C CYS A 22 -10.47 6.06 -3.71
N HIS A 23 -11.27 6.38 -2.68
CA HIS A 23 -12.73 6.35 -2.81
C HIS A 23 -13.27 7.31 -3.88
N LYS A 24 -12.61 8.45 -4.11
CA LYS A 24 -12.99 9.36 -5.20
C LYS A 24 -12.65 8.79 -6.58
N ILE A 25 -11.48 8.14 -6.71
CA ILE A 25 -11.08 7.44 -7.94
C ILE A 25 -12.06 6.29 -8.24
N GLU A 26 -12.48 5.52 -7.23
CA GLU A 26 -13.51 4.48 -7.39
C GLU A 26 -14.86 5.08 -7.80
N ALA A 27 -15.27 6.20 -7.21
CA ALA A 27 -16.50 6.90 -7.54
C ALA A 27 -16.49 7.44 -9.01
N ALA A 28 -15.31 7.75 -9.55
CA ALA A 28 -15.10 8.10 -10.95
C ALA A 28 -15.09 6.86 -11.89
N GLY A 29 -15.27 5.64 -11.34
CA GLY A 29 -15.41 4.41 -12.12
C GLY A 29 -14.11 3.65 -12.39
N PHE A 30 -13.01 4.00 -11.74
CA PHE A 30 -11.74 3.30 -11.90
C PHE A 30 -11.52 2.25 -10.81
N PRO A 31 -11.12 1.02 -11.15
CA PRO A 31 -10.86 -0.03 -10.19
C PRO A 31 -9.55 0.20 -9.43
N ILE A 32 -9.55 -0.14 -8.14
CA ILE A 32 -8.37 -0.05 -7.28
C ILE A 32 -8.03 -1.41 -6.69
N PHE A 33 -6.76 -1.75 -6.74
CA PHE A 33 -6.15 -2.88 -6.05
C PHE A 33 -5.53 -2.39 -4.73
N TYR A 34 -6.01 -2.89 -3.61
CA TYR A 34 -5.52 -2.52 -2.29
C TYR A 34 -4.47 -3.52 -1.81
N CYS A 35 -3.19 -3.13 -1.82
CA CYS A 35 -2.07 -4.02 -1.46
C CYS A 35 -2.17 -4.57 -0.03
N ASP A 36 -2.57 -3.75 0.94
CA ASP A 36 -2.68 -4.17 2.34
C ASP A 36 -3.77 -5.23 2.56
N ASP A 37 -4.88 -5.12 1.84
CA ASP A 37 -5.98 -6.09 1.95
C ASP A 37 -5.63 -7.38 1.22
N GLU A 38 -4.97 -7.29 0.06
CA GLU A 38 -4.49 -8.46 -0.66
C GLU A 38 -3.40 -9.21 0.13
N ALA A 39 -2.49 -8.48 0.80
CA ALA A 39 -1.50 -9.09 1.68
C ALA A 39 -2.15 -9.93 2.80
N LYS A 40 -3.25 -9.43 3.40
CA LYS A 40 -4.02 -10.20 4.40
C LYS A 40 -4.65 -11.46 3.80
N LEU A 41 -5.17 -11.36 2.54
CA LEU A 41 -5.75 -12.51 1.84
C LEU A 41 -4.67 -13.55 1.47
N VAL A 42 -3.53 -13.12 0.97
CA VAL A 42 -2.38 -13.99 0.66
C VAL A 42 -1.90 -14.72 1.90
N LEU A 43 -1.66 -14.01 3.00
CA LEU A 43 -1.24 -14.60 4.27
C LEU A 43 -2.27 -15.61 4.82
N ARG A 44 -3.55 -15.44 4.50
CA ARG A 44 -4.63 -16.30 5.00
C ARG A 44 -4.89 -17.51 4.10
N ASN A 45 -4.80 -17.34 2.77
CA ASN A 45 -5.38 -18.27 1.82
C ASN A 45 -4.37 -18.88 0.83
N ASP A 46 -3.17 -18.29 0.64
CA ASP A 46 -2.21 -18.80 -0.33
C ASP A 46 -1.33 -19.90 0.30
N GLU A 47 -1.57 -21.14 -0.09
CA GLU A 47 -0.88 -22.29 0.50
C GLU A 47 0.64 -22.32 0.21
N LYS A 48 1.08 -21.74 -0.92
CA LYS A 48 2.52 -21.64 -1.21
C LYS A 48 3.20 -20.66 -0.27
N VAL A 49 2.57 -19.50 -0.05
CA VAL A 49 3.06 -18.48 0.87
C VAL A 49 3.05 -19.01 2.31
N LYS A 50 1.98 -19.69 2.72
CA LYS A 50 1.91 -20.29 4.06
C LYS A 50 3.03 -21.30 4.30
N THR A 51 3.25 -22.20 3.34
CA THR A 51 4.32 -23.21 3.43
C THR A 51 5.68 -22.55 3.56
N ALA A 52 6.00 -21.59 2.68
CA ALA A 52 7.28 -20.88 2.72
C ALA A 52 7.49 -20.09 4.03
N LEU A 53 6.42 -19.46 4.54
CA LEU A 53 6.48 -18.75 5.81
C LEU A 53 6.64 -19.71 7.02
N GLN A 54 6.04 -20.90 7.00
CA GLN A 54 6.25 -21.90 8.03
C GLN A 54 7.66 -22.48 8.01
N GLU A 55 8.27 -22.64 6.83
CA GLU A 55 9.68 -23.03 6.70
C GLU A 55 10.61 -21.96 7.27
N LEU A 56 10.27 -20.68 7.10
CA LEU A 56 11.06 -19.54 7.58
C LEU A 56 10.91 -19.29 9.08
N VAL A 57 9.68 -19.29 9.59
CA VAL A 57 9.34 -18.81 10.94
C VAL A 57 9.18 -19.97 11.94
N GLY A 58 8.57 -21.08 11.48
CA GLY A 58 8.26 -22.24 12.29
C GLY A 58 6.83 -22.74 12.07
N LYS A 59 6.59 -24.01 12.36
CA LYS A 59 5.29 -24.67 12.11
C LYS A 59 4.14 -24.05 12.91
N GLU A 60 4.44 -23.47 14.06
CA GLU A 60 3.49 -22.78 14.94
C GLU A 60 2.95 -21.44 14.36
N LEU A 61 3.48 -21.00 13.22
CA LEU A 61 3.02 -19.78 12.56
C LEU A 61 1.57 -19.87 12.11
N TYR A 62 1.08 -21.05 11.78
CA TYR A 62 -0.32 -21.28 11.46
C TYR A 62 -0.90 -22.38 12.37
N SER A 63 -2.17 -22.22 12.77
CA SER A 63 -2.91 -23.24 13.48
C SER A 63 -3.26 -24.43 12.57
N ASP A 64 -3.75 -25.53 13.14
CA ASP A 64 -4.25 -26.70 12.38
C ASP A 64 -5.44 -26.33 11.48
N GLN A 65 -6.15 -25.23 11.79
CA GLN A 65 -7.23 -24.68 10.95
C GLN A 65 -6.71 -23.69 9.88
N GLY A 66 -5.40 -23.49 9.78
CA GLY A 66 -4.75 -22.58 8.81
C GLY A 66 -4.84 -21.10 9.16
N GLU A 67 -5.15 -20.75 10.40
CA GLU A 67 -5.20 -19.37 10.86
C GLU A 67 -3.80 -18.87 11.27
N LEU A 68 -3.45 -17.64 10.83
CA LEU A 68 -2.17 -17.01 11.15
C LEU A 68 -2.05 -16.71 12.65
N ASN A 69 -1.02 -17.23 13.29
CA ASN A 69 -0.64 -16.91 14.66
C ASN A 69 0.09 -15.56 14.70
N LYS A 70 -0.68 -14.47 14.80
CA LYS A 70 -0.15 -13.09 14.82
C LYS A 70 0.93 -12.84 15.89
N PRO A 71 0.82 -13.35 17.13
CA PRO A 71 1.90 -13.26 18.11
C PRO A 71 3.23 -13.86 17.64
N VAL A 72 3.23 -15.04 17.01
CA VAL A 72 4.42 -15.71 16.48
C VAL A 72 5.03 -14.87 15.34
N MET A 73 4.23 -14.44 14.38
CA MET A 73 4.69 -13.56 13.30
C MET A 73 5.30 -12.27 13.87
N ARG A 74 4.62 -11.63 14.81
CA ARG A 74 5.12 -10.41 15.44
C ARG A 74 6.46 -10.63 16.16
N ALA A 75 6.60 -11.73 16.90
CA ALA A 75 7.85 -12.06 17.58
C ALA A 75 9.00 -12.25 16.59
N PHE A 76 8.74 -12.86 15.43
CA PHE A 76 9.72 -13.02 14.36
C PHE A 76 10.13 -11.67 13.76
N LEU A 77 9.17 -10.82 13.40
CA LEU A 77 9.41 -9.49 12.82
C LEU A 77 10.19 -8.56 13.78
N LEU A 78 9.95 -8.66 15.09
CA LEU A 78 10.65 -7.87 16.11
C LEU A 78 12.13 -8.24 16.29
N GLN A 79 12.62 -9.34 15.69
CA GLN A 79 14.05 -9.68 15.69
C GLN A 79 14.89 -8.75 14.80
N GLY A 80 14.25 -7.93 13.95
CA GLY A 80 14.90 -6.85 13.21
C GLY A 80 14.59 -6.81 11.73
N LYS A 81 15.16 -5.81 11.07
CA LYS A 81 14.89 -5.51 9.64
C LYS A 81 15.20 -6.68 8.70
N ALA A 82 16.22 -7.49 9.01
CA ALA A 82 16.56 -8.66 8.20
C ALA A 82 15.45 -9.72 8.20
N HIS A 83 14.77 -9.94 9.32
CA HIS A 83 13.65 -10.88 9.43
C HIS A 83 12.41 -10.36 8.70
N ALA A 84 12.14 -9.05 8.80
CA ALA A 84 11.07 -8.43 8.02
C ALA A 84 11.32 -8.60 6.50
N ALA A 85 12.54 -8.32 6.04
CA ALA A 85 12.91 -8.49 4.62
C ALA A 85 12.76 -9.93 4.12
N GLN A 86 12.99 -10.95 4.96
CA GLN A 86 12.75 -12.34 4.59
C GLN A 86 11.26 -12.65 4.40
N VAL A 87 10.39 -12.11 5.24
CA VAL A 87 8.93 -12.24 5.08
C VAL A 87 8.48 -11.51 3.81
N ASP A 88 8.97 -10.29 3.60
CA ASP A 88 8.65 -9.47 2.43
C ASP A 88 9.07 -10.16 1.12
N ALA A 89 10.24 -10.82 1.11
CA ALA A 89 10.73 -11.59 -0.06
C ALA A 89 9.82 -12.78 -0.43
N ILE A 90 9.00 -13.28 0.48
CA ILE A 90 8.00 -14.33 0.22
C ILE A 90 6.67 -13.71 -0.22
N VAL A 91 6.23 -12.66 0.45
CA VAL A 91 4.88 -12.11 0.30
C VAL A 91 4.77 -11.14 -0.89
N HIS A 92 5.72 -10.22 -1.06
CA HIS A 92 5.63 -9.18 -2.08
C HIS A 92 5.59 -9.71 -3.52
N PRO A 93 6.42 -10.69 -3.93
CA PRO A 93 6.32 -11.23 -5.29
C PRO A 93 4.93 -11.81 -5.59
N ARG A 94 4.31 -12.45 -4.60
CA ARG A 94 2.97 -13.01 -4.79
C ARG A 94 1.89 -11.95 -4.96
N ILE A 95 1.97 -10.84 -4.19
CA ILE A 95 1.06 -9.69 -4.34
C ILE A 95 1.25 -9.06 -5.73
N ALA A 96 2.49 -8.92 -6.21
CA ALA A 96 2.77 -8.37 -7.53
C ALA A 96 2.18 -9.23 -8.66
N GLU A 97 2.31 -10.56 -8.57
CA GLU A 97 1.68 -11.50 -9.51
C GLU A 97 0.16 -11.32 -9.54
N ILE A 98 -0.48 -11.30 -8.36
CA ILE A 98 -1.93 -11.14 -8.23
C ILE A 98 -2.38 -9.79 -8.80
N PHE A 99 -1.63 -8.71 -8.54
CA PHE A 99 -1.92 -7.40 -9.11
C PHE A 99 -1.89 -7.42 -10.63
N LEU A 100 -0.86 -8.00 -11.24
CA LEU A 100 -0.73 -8.07 -12.70
C LEU A 100 -1.88 -8.88 -13.32
N GLU A 101 -2.20 -10.04 -12.74
CA GLU A 101 -3.34 -10.86 -13.17
C GLU A 101 -4.69 -10.14 -12.97
N TRP A 102 -4.83 -9.38 -11.89
CA TRP A 102 -6.03 -8.60 -11.61
C TRP A 102 -6.17 -7.45 -12.62
N ALA A 103 -5.08 -6.73 -12.91
CA ALA A 103 -5.05 -5.64 -13.88
C ALA A 103 -5.45 -6.11 -15.28
N GLU A 104 -4.95 -7.28 -15.73
CA GLU A 104 -5.31 -7.85 -17.05
C GLU A 104 -6.81 -8.16 -17.21
N ARG A 105 -7.52 -8.39 -16.11
CA ARG A 105 -8.97 -8.68 -16.09
C ARG A 105 -9.84 -7.43 -16.12
N GLN A 106 -9.26 -6.26 -15.93
CA GLN A 106 -10.02 -5.00 -15.93
C GLN A 106 -10.37 -4.57 -17.35
N THR A 107 -11.39 -3.72 -17.48
CA THR A 107 -11.87 -3.21 -18.78
C THR A 107 -11.66 -1.71 -18.97
N THR A 108 -11.30 -1.00 -17.91
CA THR A 108 -11.03 0.43 -17.88
C THR A 108 -9.69 0.76 -18.53
N GLU A 109 -9.51 2.00 -19.00
CA GLU A 109 -8.21 2.44 -19.57
C GLU A 109 -7.13 2.60 -18.51
N LYS A 110 -7.53 2.94 -17.30
CA LYS A 110 -6.66 3.11 -16.14
C LYS A 110 -7.08 2.15 -15.03
N VAL A 111 -6.10 1.61 -14.34
CA VAL A 111 -6.27 0.80 -13.13
C VAL A 111 -5.33 1.31 -12.05
N PHE A 112 -5.75 1.24 -10.81
CA PHE A 112 -4.99 1.81 -9.71
C PHE A 112 -4.51 0.74 -8.72
N MET A 113 -3.36 1.01 -8.07
CA MET A 113 -2.83 0.23 -6.95
C MET A 113 -2.67 1.16 -5.75
N GLU A 114 -3.33 0.91 -4.64
CA GLU A 114 -3.05 1.62 -3.39
C GLU A 114 -1.95 0.88 -2.62
N CYS A 115 -0.83 1.56 -2.35
CA CYS A 115 0.27 1.02 -1.58
C CYS A 115 1.00 2.11 -0.78
N ALA A 116 0.96 2.01 0.56
CA ALA A 116 1.61 2.97 1.44
C ALA A 116 3.14 2.88 1.42
N ILE A 117 3.68 1.70 1.15
CA ILE A 117 5.12 1.38 1.10
C ILE A 117 5.56 1.05 -0.33
N LEU A 118 5.03 1.77 -1.32
CA LEU A 118 5.23 1.49 -2.74
C LEU A 118 6.70 1.34 -3.11
N PHE A 119 7.50 2.31 -2.73
CA PHE A 119 8.92 2.38 -3.07
C PHE A 119 9.77 1.45 -2.21
N GLU A 120 9.42 1.31 -0.94
CA GLU A 120 10.09 0.44 0.01
C GLU A 120 9.92 -1.05 -0.36
N SER A 121 8.76 -1.40 -0.93
CA SER A 121 8.46 -2.77 -1.39
C SER A 121 8.91 -3.07 -2.82
N GLY A 122 9.30 -2.05 -3.60
CA GLY A 122 9.65 -2.17 -5.01
C GLY A 122 8.44 -2.36 -5.94
N PHE A 123 7.21 -2.08 -5.46
CA PHE A 123 6.00 -2.19 -6.29
C PHE A 123 5.90 -1.11 -7.36
N ASP A 124 6.67 -0.03 -7.26
CA ASP A 124 6.83 0.98 -8.31
C ASP A 124 7.30 0.39 -9.66
N HIS A 125 7.98 -0.77 -9.66
CA HIS A 125 8.39 -1.47 -10.88
C HIS A 125 7.23 -2.15 -11.63
N PHE A 126 6.06 -2.32 -11.04
CA PHE A 126 4.90 -2.99 -11.63
C PHE A 126 3.83 -2.04 -12.15
N VAL A 127 4.03 -0.73 -12.01
CA VAL A 127 3.12 0.32 -12.47
C VAL A 127 3.77 1.20 -13.53
N ASP A 128 2.95 1.91 -14.28
CA ASP A 128 3.41 2.79 -15.36
C ASP A 128 3.61 4.24 -14.85
N GLN A 129 2.86 4.64 -13.80
CA GLN A 129 2.89 5.98 -13.20
C GLN A 129 2.62 5.92 -11.69
N VAL A 130 3.03 6.94 -10.99
CA VAL A 130 2.83 7.08 -9.53
C VAL A 130 2.15 8.40 -9.20
N LEU A 131 1.05 8.32 -8.49
CA LEU A 131 0.34 9.43 -7.87
C LEU A 131 0.69 9.50 -6.37
N TYR A 132 1.40 10.53 -5.99
CA TYR A 132 1.73 10.84 -4.61
C TYR A 132 0.67 11.75 -3.97
N ILE A 133 0.14 11.34 -2.83
CA ILE A 133 -0.79 12.13 -2.03
C ILE A 133 -0.01 12.89 -0.97
N SER A 134 0.08 14.20 -1.14
CA SER A 134 0.76 15.13 -0.25
C SER A 134 -0.20 15.73 0.78
N ALA A 135 0.25 15.87 2.01
CA ALA A 135 -0.41 16.68 3.03
C ALA A 135 0.64 17.20 4.02
N PRO A 136 0.46 18.43 4.55
CA PRO A 136 1.37 18.98 5.56
C PRO A 136 1.53 18.05 6.76
N GLN A 137 2.72 17.97 7.32
CA GLN A 137 3.02 17.07 8.44
C GLN A 137 2.08 17.25 9.61
N GLU A 138 1.73 18.49 9.94
CA GLU A 138 0.81 18.80 11.05
C GLU A 138 -0.59 18.25 10.80
N VAL A 139 -1.09 18.34 9.56
CA VAL A 139 -2.38 17.79 9.15
C VAL A 139 -2.37 16.27 9.26
N ARG A 140 -1.31 15.64 8.75
CA ARG A 140 -1.14 14.17 8.81
C ARG A 140 -1.07 13.70 10.26
N LEU A 141 -0.28 14.38 11.09
CA LEU A 141 -0.12 14.08 12.51
C LEU A 141 -1.45 14.14 13.25
N ALA A 142 -2.22 15.22 13.06
CA ALA A 142 -3.54 15.37 13.66
C ALA A 142 -4.50 14.24 13.25
N ARG A 143 -4.49 13.87 11.96
CA ARG A 143 -5.32 12.78 11.43
C ARG A 143 -4.94 11.43 12.05
N VAL A 144 -3.64 11.10 12.14
CA VAL A 144 -3.14 9.86 12.74
C VAL A 144 -3.48 9.77 14.21
N MET A 145 -3.21 10.82 14.98
CA MET A 145 -3.53 10.87 16.41
C MET A 145 -5.02 10.66 16.68
N LYS A 146 -5.89 11.29 15.88
CA LYS A 146 -7.34 11.14 16.00
C LYS A 146 -7.83 9.74 15.61
N ARG A 147 -7.34 9.18 14.50
CA ARG A 147 -7.78 7.87 13.98
C ARG A 147 -7.35 6.74 14.91
N ASP A 148 -6.09 6.76 15.33
CA ASP A 148 -5.44 5.62 16.00
C ASP A 148 -5.40 5.78 17.53
N GLN A 149 -5.88 6.91 18.06
CA GLN A 149 -5.90 7.22 19.50
C GLN A 149 -4.51 7.11 20.15
N VAL A 150 -3.48 7.58 19.44
CA VAL A 150 -2.08 7.54 19.89
C VAL A 150 -1.54 8.91 20.23
N THR A 151 -0.43 8.95 20.99
CA THR A 151 0.27 10.20 21.31
C THR A 151 1.00 10.77 20.09
N LYS A 152 1.38 12.03 20.15
CA LYS A 152 2.16 12.73 19.13
C LYS A 152 3.49 12.03 18.86
N GLU A 153 4.20 11.65 19.92
CA GLU A 153 5.49 10.97 19.86
C GLU A 153 5.38 9.62 19.09
N LYS A 154 4.30 8.88 19.39
CA LYS A 154 4.06 7.60 18.73
C LYS A 154 3.73 7.77 17.25
N ALA A 155 2.91 8.75 16.91
CA ALA A 155 2.59 9.08 15.53
C ALA A 155 3.83 9.52 14.73
N LEU A 156 4.70 10.35 15.31
CA LEU A 156 5.96 10.76 14.69
C LEU A 156 6.89 9.55 14.46
N GLN A 157 7.03 8.65 15.44
CA GLN A 157 7.80 7.42 15.26
C GLN A 157 7.32 6.59 14.08
N TRP A 158 6.00 6.49 13.86
CA TRP A 158 5.46 5.76 12.70
C TRP A 158 5.76 6.46 11.37
N MET A 159 5.75 7.79 11.35
CA MET A 159 6.11 8.58 10.16
C MET A 159 7.58 8.39 9.79
N GLU A 160 8.47 8.35 10.78
CA GLU A 160 9.91 8.14 10.59
C GLU A 160 10.29 6.73 10.09
N LEU A 161 9.41 5.75 10.23
CA LEU A 161 9.63 4.40 9.71
C LEU A 161 9.42 4.29 8.19
N GLN A 162 8.73 5.25 7.57
CA GLN A 162 8.50 5.30 6.14
C GLN A 162 9.60 6.08 5.43
N MET A 163 9.74 5.89 4.12
CA MET A 163 10.53 6.77 3.26
C MET A 163 10.11 8.23 3.43
N SER A 164 11.05 9.16 3.31
CA SER A 164 10.73 10.59 3.46
C SER A 164 9.72 11.05 2.40
N GLU A 165 8.92 12.06 2.75
CA GLU A 165 7.90 12.58 1.83
C GLU A 165 8.56 13.23 0.60
N GLU A 166 9.69 13.92 0.78
CA GLU A 166 10.46 14.52 -0.30
C GLU A 166 10.94 13.47 -1.31
N GLU A 167 11.39 12.31 -0.82
CA GLU A 167 11.86 11.24 -1.70
C GLU A 167 10.69 10.55 -2.42
N LYS A 168 9.55 10.38 -1.77
CA LYS A 168 8.34 9.86 -2.41
C LYS A 168 7.85 10.81 -3.50
N GLU A 169 7.76 12.10 -3.21
CA GLU A 169 7.34 13.12 -4.17
C GLU A 169 8.29 13.16 -5.38
N ARG A 170 9.59 13.18 -5.14
CA ARG A 170 10.62 13.20 -6.20
C ARG A 170 10.52 12.00 -7.16
N ARG A 171 10.08 10.85 -6.67
CA ARG A 171 9.95 9.60 -7.45
C ARG A 171 8.57 9.42 -8.09
N SER A 172 7.66 10.33 -7.87
CA SER A 172 6.29 10.27 -8.36
C SER A 172 6.09 11.12 -9.61
N ASP A 173 5.15 10.72 -10.47
CA ASP A 173 4.80 11.44 -11.71
C ASP A 173 3.80 12.55 -11.45
N PHE A 174 2.91 12.36 -10.48
CA PHE A 174 1.87 13.32 -10.10
C PHE A 174 1.87 13.53 -8.59
N THR A 175 1.60 14.76 -8.16
CA THR A 175 1.34 15.11 -6.76
C THR A 175 -0.07 15.67 -6.63
N LEU A 176 -0.85 15.10 -5.70
CA LEU A 176 -2.17 15.59 -5.31
C LEU A 176 -2.10 16.12 -3.88
N ILE A 177 -2.48 17.36 -3.68
CA ILE A 177 -2.47 18.03 -2.37
C ILE A 177 -3.79 17.75 -1.64
N ASN A 178 -3.70 17.15 -0.46
CA ASN A 178 -4.83 16.86 0.43
C ASN A 178 -4.62 17.48 1.83
N ASP A 179 -4.50 18.80 1.87
CA ASP A 179 -4.31 19.59 3.11
C ASP A 179 -5.62 19.86 3.87
N GLY A 180 -6.78 19.62 3.24
CA GLY A 180 -8.12 19.90 3.76
C GLY A 180 -8.76 21.15 3.18
N GLU A 181 -8.03 21.93 2.38
CA GLU A 181 -8.50 23.16 1.71
C GLU A 181 -8.49 23.02 0.18
N ALA A 182 -7.52 22.27 -0.37
CA ALA A 182 -7.36 22.09 -1.80
C ALA A 182 -8.54 21.32 -2.42
N ASP A 183 -8.93 21.73 -3.64
CA ASP A 183 -9.98 21.05 -4.41
C ASP A 183 -9.45 19.74 -5.01
N ILE A 184 -9.79 18.63 -4.35
CA ILE A 184 -9.39 17.28 -4.75
C ILE A 184 -10.04 16.86 -6.08
N GLU A 185 -11.28 17.29 -6.35
CA GLU A 185 -12.00 16.92 -7.57
C GLU A 185 -11.30 17.50 -8.80
N THR A 186 -10.98 18.79 -8.78
CA THR A 186 -10.25 19.44 -9.87
C THR A 186 -8.88 18.79 -10.11
N GLN A 187 -8.12 18.53 -9.04
CA GLN A 187 -6.81 17.86 -9.18
C GLN A 187 -6.95 16.44 -9.76
N LEU A 188 -7.98 15.69 -9.35
CA LEU A 188 -8.22 14.36 -9.90
C LEU A 188 -8.62 14.40 -11.37
N HIS A 189 -9.46 15.33 -11.80
CA HIS A 189 -9.83 15.50 -13.22
C HIS A 189 -8.60 15.69 -14.10
N GLU A 190 -7.64 16.53 -13.68
CA GLU A 190 -6.39 16.74 -14.41
C GLU A 190 -5.55 15.45 -14.53
N ILE A 191 -5.50 14.63 -13.48
CA ILE A 191 -4.73 13.37 -13.44
C ILE A 191 -5.46 12.26 -14.20
N LEU A 192 -6.78 12.19 -14.08
CA LEU A 192 -7.60 11.17 -14.74
C LEU A 192 -7.77 11.45 -16.22
N GLY A 193 -7.67 12.71 -16.66
CA GLY A 193 -7.75 13.10 -18.07
C GLY A 193 -9.18 13.09 -18.62
N ASP A 194 -10.15 13.44 -17.78
CA ASP A 194 -11.58 13.57 -18.14
C ASP A 194 -11.90 14.99 -18.59
#